data_c29a366a23ec32d29b14605e90b9a1b7
#
_entry.id   c29a366a23ec32d29b14605e90b9a1b7
#
_cell.length_a   1.000
_cell.length_b   1.000
_cell.length_c   1.000
_cell.angle_alpha   90.00
_cell.angle_beta   90.00
_cell.angle_gamma   90.00
#
_symmetry.space_group_name_H-M   'P 1'
#
loop_
_entity.id
_entity.type
_entity.pdbx_description
1 polymer ?
#
loop_
_entity_poly.entity_id
_entity_poly.type
_entity_poly.pdbx_seq_one_letter_code
_entity_poly.pdbx_strand_id
1 'polypeptide(L)'
;MKPILFILTLLVTVALFESCYYDKADVLYPDGKLPCDTSVLAKFSTDVLPVMNVSCNTSGCHNTTAASSGVILDTYAGVKAQIANGRLMGSINQTGGFSAMPKGAAKINSCAITKLQQWINSGSPNN
;
A
#
# COMPACT_ATOMS: atom_id res chain seq x y z
N MET A 1 -49.66 -32.28 -12.91
CA MET A 1 -48.23 -32.68 -12.81
C MET A 1 -47.26 -31.70 -13.43
N LYS A 2 -47.59 -30.99 -14.52
CA LYS A 2 -46.70 -29.96 -15.16
C LYS A 2 -46.35 -28.75 -14.29
N PRO A 3 -47.26 -28.13 -13.49
CA PRO A 3 -46.89 -26.92 -12.70
C PRO A 3 -45.94 -27.25 -11.54
N ILE A 4 -46.04 -28.43 -10.94
CA ILE A 4 -45.17 -28.84 -9.82
C ILE A 4 -43.73 -29.03 -10.29
N LEU A 5 -43.54 -29.59 -11.47
CA LEU A 5 -42.20 -29.75 -12.06
C LEU A 5 -41.54 -28.40 -12.38
N PHE A 6 -42.33 -27.42 -12.84
CA PHE A 6 -41.85 -26.07 -13.12
C PHE A 6 -41.42 -25.32 -11.85
N ILE A 7 -42.18 -25.47 -10.75
CA ILE A 7 -41.84 -24.89 -9.45
C ILE A 7 -40.59 -25.54 -8.88
N LEU A 8 -40.44 -26.84 -9.04
CA LEU A 8 -39.26 -27.57 -8.55
C LEU A 8 -37.97 -27.17 -9.30
N THR A 9 -38.07 -27.01 -10.64
CA THR A 9 -36.92 -26.54 -11.44
C THR A 9 -36.54 -25.08 -11.13
N LEU A 10 -37.50 -24.21 -10.89
CA LEU A 10 -37.27 -22.83 -10.52
C LEU A 10 -36.59 -22.71 -9.14
N LEU A 11 -37.01 -23.52 -8.15
CA LEU A 11 -36.39 -23.58 -6.82
C LEU A 11 -34.95 -24.09 -6.87
N VAL A 12 -34.66 -25.10 -7.72
CA VAL A 12 -33.31 -25.63 -7.89
C VAL A 12 -32.39 -24.60 -8.57
N THR A 13 -32.88 -23.87 -9.57
CA THR A 13 -32.07 -22.81 -10.21
C THR A 13 -31.77 -21.64 -9.29
N VAL A 14 -32.71 -21.22 -8.45
CA VAL A 14 -32.46 -20.14 -7.46
C VAL A 14 -31.42 -20.59 -6.42
N ALA A 15 -31.47 -21.83 -5.95
CA ALA A 15 -30.51 -22.37 -4.98
C ALA A 15 -29.07 -22.47 -5.53
N LEU A 16 -28.88 -22.51 -6.85
CA LEU A 16 -27.54 -22.57 -7.46
C LEU A 16 -26.86 -21.22 -7.60
N PHE A 17 -27.56 -20.09 -7.38
CA PHE A 17 -27.00 -18.75 -7.43
C PHE A 17 -26.59 -18.18 -6.06
N GLU A 18 -26.80 -18.90 -4.97
CA GLU A 18 -26.40 -18.50 -3.62
C GLU A 18 -24.92 -18.82 -3.33
N SER A 19 -24.06 -18.85 -4.35
CA SER A 19 -22.62 -18.99 -4.15
C SER A 19 -21.95 -17.62 -4.01
N CYS A 20 -22.44 -16.78 -3.09
CA CYS A 20 -21.62 -15.72 -2.55
C CYS A 20 -20.59 -16.36 -1.59
N TYR A 21 -19.41 -16.66 -2.11
CA TYR A 21 -18.27 -16.97 -1.28
C TYR A 21 -17.93 -15.72 -0.44
N TYR A 22 -18.50 -15.67 0.76
CA TYR A 22 -18.19 -14.61 1.72
C TYR A 22 -16.83 -14.93 2.32
N ASP A 23 -15.81 -14.35 1.73
CA ASP A 23 -14.44 -14.40 2.23
C ASP A 23 -14.37 -13.59 3.52
N LYS A 24 -14.32 -14.29 4.66
CA LYS A 24 -14.17 -13.64 5.97
C LYS A 24 -12.71 -13.22 6.12
N ALA A 25 -12.43 -11.97 5.78
CA ALA A 25 -11.09 -11.39 5.89
C ALA A 25 -10.51 -11.51 7.32
N ASP A 26 -11.35 -11.49 8.34
CA ASP A 26 -10.97 -11.70 9.75
C ASP A 26 -10.48 -13.12 10.05
N VAL A 27 -10.96 -14.12 9.30
CA VAL A 27 -10.52 -15.53 9.44
C VAL A 27 -9.25 -15.79 8.63
N LEU A 28 -9.15 -15.21 7.44
CA LEU A 28 -7.99 -15.39 6.56
C LEU A 28 -6.79 -14.52 7.00
N TYR A 29 -7.07 -13.39 7.63
CA TYR A 29 -6.05 -12.43 8.07
C TYR A 29 -6.31 -12.05 9.53
N PRO A 30 -6.07 -12.97 10.49
CA PRO A 30 -6.36 -12.73 11.91
C PRO A 30 -5.60 -11.53 12.49
N ASP A 31 -4.48 -11.15 11.85
CA ASP A 31 -3.69 -9.97 12.22
C ASP A 31 -4.16 -8.68 11.54
N GLY A 32 -5.26 -8.70 10.79
CA GLY A 32 -5.76 -7.57 10.00
C GLY A 32 -4.82 -7.12 8.87
N LYS A 33 -3.81 -7.92 8.56
CA LYS A 33 -2.80 -7.62 7.54
C LYS A 33 -3.10 -8.42 6.28
N LEU A 34 -3.66 -7.77 5.27
CA LEU A 34 -3.72 -8.35 3.93
C LEU A 34 -2.30 -8.69 3.45
N PRO A 35 -2.09 -9.85 2.80
CA PRO A 35 -0.80 -10.17 2.21
C PRO A 35 -0.39 -9.05 1.26
N CYS A 36 0.88 -8.68 1.33
CA CYS A 36 1.42 -7.68 0.42
C CYS A 36 1.53 -8.27 -0.98
N ASP A 37 0.70 -7.81 -1.89
CA ASP A 37 0.80 -8.22 -3.30
C ASP A 37 2.03 -7.56 -3.93
N THR A 38 3.04 -8.36 -4.17
CA THR A 38 4.29 -8.00 -4.85
C THR A 38 4.42 -8.65 -6.22
N SER A 39 3.37 -9.27 -6.73
CA SER A 39 3.36 -9.92 -8.06
C SER A 39 3.47 -8.90 -9.19
N VAL A 40 2.98 -7.68 -8.97
CA VAL A 40 3.09 -6.55 -9.89
C VAL A 40 4.16 -5.58 -9.40
N LEU A 41 5.03 -5.13 -10.32
CA LEU A 41 6.05 -4.14 -9.99
C LEU A 41 5.40 -2.84 -9.51
N ALA A 42 5.87 -2.35 -8.38
CA ALA A 42 5.39 -1.09 -7.82
C ALA A 42 5.74 0.09 -8.74
N LYS A 43 4.81 1.04 -8.86
CA LYS A 43 4.95 2.26 -9.65
C LYS A 43 5.07 3.49 -8.74
N PHE A 44 5.74 4.53 -9.24
CA PHE A 44 5.85 5.78 -8.50
C PHE A 44 4.48 6.40 -8.23
N SER A 45 3.65 6.54 -9.27
CA SER A 45 2.38 7.26 -9.20
C SER A 45 1.31 6.56 -8.34
N THR A 46 1.26 5.22 -8.37
CA THR A 46 0.18 4.46 -7.71
C THR A 46 0.57 3.81 -6.40
N ASP A 47 1.86 3.57 -6.17
CA ASP A 47 2.33 2.86 -4.98
C ASP A 47 3.22 3.71 -4.09
N VAL A 48 4.16 4.49 -4.66
CA VAL A 48 5.12 5.26 -3.87
C VAL A 48 4.55 6.61 -3.44
N LEU A 49 4.06 7.41 -4.38
CA LEU A 49 3.58 8.77 -4.09
C LEU A 49 2.41 8.79 -3.09
N PRO A 50 1.41 7.88 -3.15
CA PRO A 50 0.38 7.81 -2.12
C PRO A 50 0.93 7.55 -0.72
N VAL A 51 1.93 6.68 -0.57
CA VAL A 51 2.59 6.44 0.73
C VAL A 51 3.28 7.71 1.23
N MET A 52 4.00 8.43 0.35
CA MET A 52 4.62 9.70 0.70
C MET A 52 3.58 10.72 1.16
N ASN A 53 2.47 10.86 0.43
CA ASN A 53 1.42 11.83 0.73
C ASN A 53 0.75 11.58 2.08
N VAL A 54 0.47 10.32 2.40
CA VAL A 54 -0.20 9.96 3.66
C VAL A 54 0.75 10.00 4.86
N SER A 55 2.01 9.62 4.68
CA SER A 55 2.93 9.38 5.81
C SER A 55 4.05 10.40 5.96
N CYS A 56 4.39 11.13 4.90
CA CYS A 56 5.57 12.01 4.88
C CYS A 56 5.24 13.47 4.56
N ASN A 57 4.24 13.71 3.70
CA ASN A 57 3.92 15.03 3.15
C ASN A 57 2.80 15.75 3.91
N THR A 58 2.48 15.31 5.12
CA THR A 58 1.49 15.97 5.98
C THR A 58 1.92 17.39 6.33
N SER A 59 0.99 18.20 6.84
CA SER A 59 1.24 19.60 7.19
C SER A 59 2.48 19.75 8.11
N GLY A 60 3.39 20.65 7.75
CA GLY A 60 4.62 20.90 8.49
C GLY A 60 5.73 19.86 8.27
N CYS A 61 5.51 18.86 7.39
CA CYS A 61 6.49 17.80 7.12
C CYS A 61 7.21 17.99 5.77
N HIS A 62 7.26 17.00 4.91
CA HIS A 62 8.14 16.97 3.74
C HIS A 62 7.43 17.31 2.41
N ASN A 63 6.36 18.09 2.46
CA ASN A 63 5.75 18.67 1.25
C ASN A 63 6.53 19.90 0.77
N THR A 64 6.30 20.31 -0.48
CA THR A 64 6.98 21.47 -1.10
C THR A 64 6.85 22.76 -0.28
N THR A 65 5.71 22.97 0.41
CA THR A 65 5.45 24.18 1.18
C THR A 65 6.28 24.22 2.48
N ALA A 66 6.33 23.11 3.20
CA ALA A 66 7.00 23.05 4.51
C ALA A 66 8.49 22.69 4.39
N ALA A 67 8.83 21.79 3.47
CA ALA A 67 10.18 21.31 3.19
C ALA A 67 11.04 21.10 4.45
N SER A 68 10.48 20.40 5.45
CA SER A 68 11.14 20.22 6.76
C SER A 68 12.55 19.67 6.58
N SER A 69 13.53 20.35 7.16
CA SER A 69 14.96 20.06 7.01
C SER A 69 15.45 20.05 5.55
N GLY A 70 14.81 20.80 4.66
CA GLY A 70 15.15 20.87 3.25
C GLY A 70 14.78 19.62 2.45
N VAL A 71 13.96 18.71 3.02
CA VAL A 71 13.54 17.48 2.37
C VAL A 71 12.14 17.66 1.79
N ILE A 72 12.00 17.35 0.50
CA ILE A 72 10.74 17.39 -0.24
C ILE A 72 10.44 15.98 -0.75
N LEU A 73 9.23 15.43 -0.45
CA LEU A 73 8.83 14.08 -0.81
C LEU A 73 7.50 14.01 -1.57
N ASP A 74 6.91 15.15 -1.94
CA ASP A 74 5.72 15.24 -2.79
C ASP A 74 6.05 15.30 -4.29
N THR A 75 7.33 15.19 -4.64
CA THR A 75 7.80 15.15 -6.03
C THR A 75 8.68 13.94 -6.28
N TYR A 76 8.67 13.44 -7.52
CA TYR A 76 9.56 12.34 -7.94
C TYR A 76 11.04 12.68 -7.70
N ALA A 77 11.47 13.87 -8.10
CA ALA A 77 12.87 14.30 -7.95
C ALA A 77 13.30 14.34 -6.47
N GLY A 78 12.43 14.82 -5.60
CA GLY A 78 12.68 14.88 -4.17
C GLY A 78 12.82 13.50 -3.54
N VAL A 79 11.90 12.58 -3.86
CA VAL A 79 11.97 11.18 -3.41
C VAL A 79 13.25 10.51 -3.93
N LYS A 80 13.56 10.68 -5.21
CA LYS A 80 14.78 10.13 -5.85
C LYS A 80 16.06 10.60 -5.16
N ALA A 81 16.14 11.87 -4.79
CA ALA A 81 17.30 12.43 -4.07
C ALA A 81 17.51 11.76 -2.70
N GLN A 82 16.43 11.48 -1.96
CA GLN A 82 16.52 10.83 -0.65
C GLN A 82 16.79 9.33 -0.73
N ILE A 83 16.50 8.69 -1.86
CA ILE A 83 16.92 7.31 -2.15
C ILE A 83 18.42 7.26 -2.42
N ALA A 84 18.94 8.15 -3.26
CA ALA A 84 20.34 8.15 -3.67
C ALA A 84 21.32 8.30 -2.50
N ASN A 85 20.93 8.99 -1.44
CA ASN A 85 21.73 9.17 -0.22
C ASN A 85 21.40 8.16 0.90
N GLY A 86 20.50 7.20 0.65
CA GLY A 86 20.08 6.16 1.61
C GLY A 86 19.16 6.64 2.73
N ARG A 87 18.87 7.94 2.81
CA ARG A 87 18.10 8.52 3.92
C ARG A 87 16.67 8.03 3.98
N LEU A 88 16.00 7.92 2.84
CA LEU A 88 14.60 7.49 2.82
C LEU A 88 14.43 6.13 3.47
N MET A 89 15.15 5.13 2.98
CA MET A 89 15.01 3.76 3.48
C MET A 89 15.53 3.60 4.91
N GLY A 90 16.62 4.26 5.27
CA GLY A 90 17.15 4.23 6.64
C GLY A 90 16.18 4.84 7.65
N SER A 91 15.56 5.97 7.32
CA SER A 91 14.61 6.66 8.19
C SER A 91 13.32 5.89 8.38
N ILE A 92 12.70 5.37 7.30
CA ILE A 92 11.43 4.61 7.39
C ILE A 92 11.61 3.22 8.00
N ASN A 93 12.78 2.60 7.82
CA ASN A 93 13.14 1.36 8.50
C ASN A 93 13.56 1.60 9.95
N GLN A 94 13.84 2.85 10.32
CA GLN A 94 14.32 3.24 11.65
C GLN A 94 15.64 2.55 12.01
N THR A 95 16.57 2.50 11.05
CA THR A 95 17.84 1.80 11.13
C THR A 95 19.00 2.68 10.66
N GLY A 96 20.24 2.24 10.91
CA GLY A 96 21.43 2.85 10.31
C GLY A 96 21.80 4.24 10.83
N GLY A 97 21.34 4.65 12.01
CA GLY A 97 21.67 5.97 12.59
C GLY A 97 20.91 7.15 11.96
N PHE A 98 19.93 6.88 11.09
CA PHE A 98 19.03 7.90 10.56
C PHE A 98 17.92 8.23 11.54
N SER A 99 17.44 9.47 11.50
CA SER A 99 16.27 9.87 12.29
C SER A 99 15.06 9.03 11.92
N ALA A 100 14.42 8.41 12.91
CA ALA A 100 13.23 7.61 12.70
C ALA A 100 12.09 8.46 12.11
N MET A 101 11.48 7.95 11.04
CA MET A 101 10.32 8.57 10.37
C MET A 101 9.18 7.55 10.19
N PRO A 102 7.92 7.99 10.29
CA PRO A 102 7.46 9.35 10.63
C PRO A 102 7.86 9.74 12.05
N LYS A 103 8.21 11.02 12.24
CA LYS A 103 8.72 11.49 13.54
C LYS A 103 7.63 11.45 14.61
N GLY A 104 7.90 10.76 15.71
CA GLY A 104 6.95 10.65 16.84
C GLY A 104 5.73 9.78 16.54
N ALA A 105 5.73 9.02 15.44
CA ALA A 105 4.65 8.11 15.06
C ALA A 105 5.16 6.67 14.84
N ALA A 106 4.22 5.74 14.71
CA ALA A 106 4.55 4.37 14.41
C ALA A 106 5.24 4.25 13.03
N LYS A 107 6.08 3.23 12.89
CA LYS A 107 6.68 2.86 11.60
C LYS A 107 5.57 2.60 10.59
N ILE A 108 5.78 3.04 9.33
CA ILE A 108 4.83 2.75 8.26
C ILE A 108 4.70 1.24 8.05
N ASN A 109 3.58 0.81 7.48
CA ASN A 109 3.31 -0.62 7.37
C ASN A 109 4.35 -1.34 6.50
N SER A 110 4.57 -2.61 6.78
CA SER A 110 5.59 -3.42 6.12
C SER A 110 5.36 -3.57 4.62
N CYS A 111 4.11 -3.63 4.17
CA CYS A 111 3.80 -3.73 2.74
C CYS A 111 4.20 -2.47 1.98
N ALA A 112 3.94 -1.28 2.52
CA ALA A 112 4.37 -0.03 1.93
C ALA A 112 5.91 0.03 1.80
N ILE A 113 6.63 -0.42 2.83
CA ILE A 113 8.10 -0.51 2.78
C ILE A 113 8.55 -1.51 1.71
N THR A 114 7.91 -2.68 1.62
CA THR A 114 8.24 -3.70 0.63
C THR A 114 8.01 -3.20 -0.80
N LYS A 115 6.89 -2.55 -1.07
CA LYS A 115 6.59 -1.96 -2.39
C LYS A 115 7.58 -0.84 -2.75
N LEU A 116 7.92 0.00 -1.79
CA LEU A 116 8.92 1.03 -2.00
C LEU A 116 10.29 0.42 -2.33
N GLN A 117 10.71 -0.61 -1.60
CA GLN A 117 11.96 -1.34 -1.89
C GLN A 117 11.92 -2.01 -3.27
N GLN A 118 10.80 -2.62 -3.65
CA GLN A 118 10.61 -3.21 -4.97
C GLN A 118 10.76 -2.17 -6.09
N TRP A 119 10.15 -0.99 -5.92
CA TRP A 119 10.27 0.11 -6.87
C TRP A 119 11.72 0.63 -6.96
N ILE A 120 12.42 0.72 -5.82
CA ILE A 120 13.85 1.10 -5.80
C ILE A 120 14.69 0.07 -6.56
N ASN A 121 14.47 -1.21 -6.30
CA ASN A 121 15.21 -2.30 -6.96
C ASN A 121 14.96 -2.37 -8.47
N SER A 122 13.81 -1.89 -8.93
CA SER A 122 13.49 -1.78 -10.38
C SER A 122 14.13 -0.56 -11.06
N GLY A 123 14.96 0.21 -10.35
CA GLY A 123 15.63 1.40 -10.88
C GLY A 123 14.92 2.70 -10.58
N SER A 124 13.87 2.66 -9.76
CA SER A 124 13.06 3.82 -9.36
C SER A 124 12.54 4.61 -10.57
N PRO A 125 11.78 4.02 -11.49
CA PRO A 125 11.26 4.71 -12.65
C PRO A 125 10.20 5.76 -12.28
N ASN A 126 10.07 6.82 -13.08
CA ASN A 126 8.99 7.80 -12.96
C ASN A 126 7.79 7.32 -13.80
N ASN A 127 6.94 6.47 -13.23
CA ASN A 127 5.85 5.77 -13.93
C ASN A 127 4.51 5.84 -13.16
#